data_aaeb7b62bf7cc2bfb30d79c85a8bf8e8
#
_entry.id   aaeb7b62bf7cc2bfb30d79c85a8bf8e8
#
_cell.length_a   1.000
_cell.length_b   1.000
_cell.length_c   1.000
_cell.angle_alpha   90.00
_cell.angle_beta   90.00
_cell.angle_gamma   90.00
#
_symmetry.space_group_name_H-M   'P 1'
#
loop_
_entity.id
_entity.type
_entity.pdbx_description
1 polymer ?
#
loop_
_entity_poly.entity_id
_entity_poly.type
_entity_poly.pdbx_seq_one_letter_code
_entity_poly.pdbx_strand_id
1 'polypeptide(L)'
;DNLDQNWLMKFLEHDIADKNFLRYIGRFLKAGVMEGTELQDSDRGTPQGGLISPVLANVYLHYVLDQWYELGLKKHLRGEVYYVRYADDFLLMFQYENEARMVMELLRKRLSKFGLELAEDKTRILSFGKYARSKEEFDFLGFTFFNRNS
;
A
#
# COMPACT_ATOMS: atom_id res chain seq x y z
N ASP A 1 4.00 4.78 -8.67
CA ASP A 1 3.31 5.82 -9.45
C ASP A 1 2.39 5.29 -10.58
N ASN A 2 2.29 3.99 -10.79
CA ASN A 2 1.50 3.40 -11.89
C ASN A 2 0.40 2.49 -11.35
N LEU A 3 -0.67 3.08 -10.79
CA LEU A 3 -1.85 2.31 -10.38
C LEU A 3 -2.56 1.74 -11.62
N ASP A 4 -2.95 0.47 -11.54
CA ASP A 4 -3.78 -0.16 -12.58
C ASP A 4 -5.19 0.46 -12.53
N GLN A 5 -5.53 1.24 -13.56
CA GLN A 5 -6.81 1.94 -13.64
C GLN A 5 -8.00 0.99 -13.70
N ASN A 6 -7.84 -0.21 -14.27
CA ASN A 6 -8.91 -1.20 -14.32
C ASN A 6 -9.23 -1.75 -12.93
N TRP A 7 -8.20 -2.02 -12.11
CA TRP A 7 -8.41 -2.41 -10.73
C TRP A 7 -8.99 -1.27 -9.89
N LEU A 8 -8.48 -0.04 -10.07
CA LEU A 8 -9.01 1.13 -9.38
C LEU A 8 -10.51 1.31 -9.66
N MET A 9 -10.93 1.25 -10.93
CA MET A 9 -12.34 1.37 -11.28
C MET A 9 -13.20 0.25 -10.67
N LYS A 10 -12.72 -1.00 -10.64
CA LYS A 10 -13.40 -2.11 -9.97
C LYS A 10 -13.58 -1.87 -8.47
N PHE A 11 -12.57 -1.32 -7.80
CA PHE A 11 -12.65 -0.99 -6.38
C PHE A 11 -13.68 0.11 -6.13
N LEU A 12 -13.67 1.16 -6.96
CA LEU A 12 -14.64 2.24 -6.85
C LEU A 12 -16.08 1.76 -7.12
N GLU A 13 -16.29 0.90 -8.12
CA GLU A 13 -17.59 0.31 -8.47
C GLU A 13 -18.16 -0.57 -7.36
N HIS A 14 -17.31 -1.12 -6.49
CA HIS A 14 -17.75 -1.93 -5.36
C HIS A 14 -18.56 -1.12 -4.34
N ASP A 15 -18.17 0.13 -4.08
CA ASP A 15 -18.78 0.96 -3.04
C ASP A 15 -19.60 2.12 -3.57
N ILE A 16 -19.42 2.51 -4.84
CA ILE A 16 -20.09 3.64 -5.45
C ILE A 16 -21.13 3.16 -6.47
N ALA A 17 -22.41 3.37 -6.15
CA ALA A 17 -23.51 3.01 -7.04
C ALA A 17 -23.77 4.04 -8.15
N ASP A 18 -23.31 5.29 -8.01
CA ASP A 18 -23.53 6.35 -8.99
C ASP A 18 -22.64 6.18 -10.22
N LYS A 19 -23.24 5.64 -11.29
CA LYS A 19 -22.55 5.42 -12.57
C LYS A 19 -22.10 6.70 -13.26
N ASN A 20 -22.76 7.85 -13.01
CA ASN A 20 -22.34 9.12 -13.59
C ASN A 20 -21.06 9.61 -12.91
N PHE A 21 -21.00 9.51 -11.58
CA PHE A 21 -19.81 9.84 -10.81
C PHE A 21 -18.61 8.97 -11.23
N LEU A 22 -18.79 7.65 -11.33
CA LEU A 22 -17.76 6.73 -11.82
C LEU A 22 -17.27 7.09 -13.23
N ARG A 23 -18.18 7.46 -14.11
CA ARG A 23 -17.84 7.91 -15.47
C ARG A 23 -16.99 9.19 -15.46
N TYR A 24 -17.25 10.14 -14.53
CA TYR A 24 -16.42 11.33 -14.38
C TYR A 24 -15.02 10.98 -13.88
N ILE A 25 -14.90 10.10 -12.89
CA ILE A 25 -13.59 9.62 -12.42
C ILE A 25 -12.82 8.95 -13.58
N GLY A 26 -13.47 8.06 -14.33
CA GLY A 26 -12.83 7.40 -15.47
C GLY A 26 -12.36 8.38 -16.56
N ARG A 27 -13.13 9.43 -16.83
CA ARG A 27 -12.72 10.50 -17.75
C ARG A 27 -11.54 11.31 -17.20
N PHE A 28 -11.57 11.62 -15.89
CA PHE A 28 -10.48 12.30 -15.21
C PHE A 28 -9.17 11.51 -15.26
N LEU A 29 -9.22 10.21 -15.00
CA LEU A 29 -8.06 9.33 -15.09
C LEU A 29 -7.46 9.30 -16.51
N LYS A 30 -8.31 9.29 -17.53
CA LYS A 30 -7.88 9.36 -18.94
C LYS A 30 -7.34 10.75 -19.32
N ALA A 31 -7.94 11.81 -18.84
CA ALA A 31 -7.57 13.20 -19.18
C ALA A 31 -6.27 13.64 -18.48
N GLY A 32 -5.98 13.14 -17.31
CA GLY A 32 -4.77 13.49 -16.57
C GLY A 32 -3.46 13.01 -17.20
N VAL A 33 -3.56 12.25 -18.27
CA VAL A 33 -2.43 11.88 -19.14
C VAL A 33 -2.13 12.99 -20.16
N MET A 34 -2.99 14.01 -20.29
CA MET A 34 -2.87 15.05 -21.31
C MET A 34 -2.11 16.31 -20.87
N GLU A 35 -1.74 16.47 -19.60
CA GLU A 35 -0.99 17.65 -19.12
C GLU A 35 0.54 17.52 -19.23
N GLY A 36 1.05 16.37 -19.57
CA GLY A 36 2.45 16.21 -19.97
C GLY A 36 2.57 16.17 -21.48
N THR A 37 3.31 17.07 -22.06
CA THR A 37 3.48 17.42 -23.48
C THR A 37 3.85 16.28 -24.47
N GLU A 38 3.40 15.06 -24.28
CA GLU A 38 3.42 14.00 -25.31
C GLU A 38 2.29 13.03 -25.03
N LEU A 39 1.48 12.79 -26.07
CA LEU A 39 0.47 11.74 -26.15
C LEU A 39 1.14 10.37 -25.93
N GLN A 40 1.25 9.94 -24.70
CA GLN A 40 1.49 8.53 -24.39
C GLN A 40 0.17 7.90 -23.99
N ASP A 41 -0.32 7.05 -24.88
CA ASP A 41 -1.37 6.06 -24.57
C ASP A 41 -0.87 5.19 -23.42
N SER A 42 -1.15 5.57 -22.18
CA SER A 42 -0.85 4.76 -21.03
C SER A 42 -2.12 4.45 -20.26
N ASP A 43 -2.59 3.22 -20.39
CA ASP A 43 -3.61 2.62 -19.52
C ASP A 43 -3.14 2.51 -18.04
N ARG A 44 -2.03 3.17 -17.69
CA ARG A 44 -1.37 3.09 -16.37
C ARG A 44 -1.12 4.46 -15.79
N GLY A 45 -1.49 4.61 -14.55
CA GLY A 45 -1.18 5.77 -13.72
C GLY A 45 -2.36 6.70 -13.43
N THR A 46 -2.22 7.45 -12.36
CA THR A 46 -3.02 8.64 -12.06
C THR A 46 -2.20 9.86 -12.45
N PRO A 47 -2.83 10.97 -12.88
CA PRO A 47 -2.10 12.20 -13.20
C PRO A 47 -1.24 12.63 -12.01
N GLN A 48 0.07 12.72 -12.21
CA GLN A 48 0.96 13.28 -11.19
C GLN A 48 0.58 14.74 -10.94
N GLY A 49 0.30 15.07 -9.68
CA GLY A 49 -0.05 16.43 -9.25
C GLY A 49 -1.54 16.76 -9.21
N GLY A 50 -2.42 15.85 -9.62
CA GLY A 50 -3.86 16.05 -9.45
C GLY A 50 -4.30 15.98 -7.99
N LEU A 51 -5.16 16.90 -7.52
CA LEU A 51 -5.69 16.93 -6.15
C LEU A 51 -6.38 15.63 -5.73
N ILE A 52 -6.95 14.87 -6.67
CA ILE A 52 -7.66 13.61 -6.40
C ILE A 52 -6.72 12.39 -6.34
N SER A 53 -5.50 12.50 -6.89
CA SER A 53 -4.56 11.37 -6.99
C SER A 53 -4.23 10.72 -5.63
N PRO A 54 -3.95 11.47 -4.55
CA PRO A 54 -3.71 10.87 -3.24
C PRO A 54 -4.93 10.13 -2.67
N VAL A 55 -6.14 10.64 -2.96
CA VAL A 55 -7.39 9.98 -2.53
C VAL A 55 -7.57 8.66 -3.24
N LEU A 56 -7.40 8.63 -4.57
CA LEU A 56 -7.52 7.42 -5.38
C LEU A 56 -6.44 6.39 -5.03
N ALA A 57 -5.22 6.84 -4.76
CA ALA A 57 -4.15 5.97 -4.27
C ALA A 57 -4.52 5.34 -2.92
N ASN A 58 -5.09 6.11 -1.99
CA ASN A 58 -5.55 5.57 -0.71
C ASN A 58 -6.71 4.58 -0.86
N VAL A 59 -7.66 4.84 -1.77
CA VAL A 59 -8.71 3.86 -2.10
C VAL A 59 -8.10 2.57 -2.62
N TYR A 60 -7.14 2.66 -3.54
CA TYR A 60 -6.46 1.49 -4.10
C TYR A 60 -5.77 0.66 -3.02
N LEU A 61 -4.96 1.30 -2.18
CA LEU A 61 -4.21 0.65 -1.11
C LEU A 61 -5.13 0.11 -0.01
N HIS A 62 -6.30 0.72 0.21
CA HIS A 62 -7.31 0.20 1.12
C HIS A 62 -7.74 -1.23 0.71
N TYR A 63 -8.04 -1.45 -0.56
CA TYR A 63 -8.44 -2.78 -1.05
C TYR A 63 -7.26 -3.75 -1.14
N VAL A 64 -6.10 -3.24 -1.56
CA VAL A 64 -4.92 -4.10 -1.76
C VAL A 64 -4.28 -4.51 -0.43
N LEU A 65 -4.18 -3.61 0.54
CA LEU A 65 -3.46 -3.82 1.80
C LEU A 65 -4.38 -3.91 3.01
N ASP A 66 -5.22 -2.88 3.27
CA ASP A 66 -5.97 -2.80 4.53
C ASP A 66 -6.99 -3.94 4.63
N GLN A 67 -7.80 -4.17 3.60
CA GLN A 67 -8.76 -5.26 3.60
C GLN A 67 -8.08 -6.63 3.59
N TRP A 68 -6.97 -6.77 2.87
CA TRP A 68 -6.21 -8.01 2.90
C TRP A 68 -5.67 -8.33 4.29
N TYR A 69 -5.18 -7.33 5.02
CA TYR A 69 -4.76 -7.48 6.40
C TYR A 69 -5.92 -7.90 7.30
N GLU A 70 -7.02 -7.14 7.32
CA GLU A 70 -8.13 -7.35 8.25
C GLU A 70 -8.94 -8.62 7.95
N LEU A 71 -9.27 -8.86 6.69
CA LEU A 71 -10.16 -9.95 6.28
C LEU A 71 -9.44 -11.28 6.04
N GLY A 72 -8.16 -11.21 5.68
CA GLY A 72 -7.35 -12.36 5.31
C GLY A 72 -6.22 -12.62 6.29
N LEU A 73 -5.16 -11.83 6.21
CA LEU A 73 -3.88 -12.10 6.86
C LEU A 73 -4.00 -12.34 8.37
N LYS A 74 -4.61 -11.42 9.08
CA LYS A 74 -4.75 -11.43 10.54
C LYS A 74 -5.36 -12.72 11.09
N LYS A 75 -6.29 -13.32 10.36
CA LYS A 75 -7.00 -14.55 10.78
C LYS A 75 -6.18 -15.82 10.64
N HIS A 76 -5.10 -15.80 9.86
CA HIS A 76 -4.27 -16.96 9.55
C HIS A 76 -2.96 -16.98 10.34
N LEU A 77 -2.65 -15.92 11.08
CA LEU A 77 -1.48 -15.83 11.92
C LEU A 77 -1.81 -16.31 13.34
N ARG A 78 -0.83 -16.97 13.96
CA ARG A 78 -0.95 -17.50 15.33
C ARG A 78 -0.60 -16.46 16.37
N GLY A 79 0.36 -15.58 16.02
CA GLY A 79 0.84 -14.52 16.88
C GLY A 79 0.01 -13.25 16.74
N GLU A 80 0.25 -12.33 17.67
CA GLU A 80 -0.27 -10.98 17.53
C GLU A 80 0.38 -10.28 16.35
N VAL A 81 -0.44 -9.59 15.57
CA VAL A 81 -0.02 -8.79 14.43
C VAL A 81 -0.70 -7.44 14.46
N TYR A 82 0.06 -6.38 14.21
CA TYR A 82 -0.45 -5.02 14.11
C TYR A 82 -0.02 -4.41 12.79
N TYR A 83 -0.88 -3.55 12.26
CA TYR A 83 -0.68 -2.89 10.98
C TYR A 83 -1.00 -1.41 11.11
N VAL A 84 -0.09 -0.57 10.62
CA VAL A 84 -0.25 0.89 10.55
C VAL A 84 0.15 1.34 9.17
N ARG A 85 -0.69 2.11 8.49
CA ARG A 85 -0.41 2.69 7.18
C ARG A 85 -0.70 4.18 7.16
N TYR A 86 0.19 4.91 6.53
CA TYR A 86 0.01 6.31 6.16
C TYR A 86 0.42 6.48 4.69
N ALA A 87 -0.56 6.75 3.82
CA ALA A 87 -0.39 6.75 2.37
C ALA A 87 0.23 5.42 1.88
N ASP A 88 1.40 5.46 1.28
CA ASP A 88 2.17 4.31 0.80
C ASP A 88 3.16 3.75 1.83
N ASP A 89 3.44 4.48 2.90
CA ASP A 89 4.26 4.01 4.00
C ASP A 89 3.46 3.15 4.97
N PHE A 90 3.98 2.00 5.36
CA PHE A 90 3.31 1.14 6.34
C PHE A 90 4.28 0.32 7.18
N LEU A 91 3.80 -0.08 8.36
CA LEU A 91 4.47 -0.98 9.27
C LEU A 91 3.59 -2.19 9.55
N LEU A 92 4.17 -3.38 9.54
CA LEU A 92 3.60 -4.61 10.04
C LEU A 92 4.45 -5.09 11.22
N MET A 93 3.83 -5.26 12.37
CA MET A 93 4.51 -5.71 13.58
C MET A 93 4.03 -7.11 13.93
N PHE A 94 4.94 -8.04 14.13
CA PHE A 94 4.65 -9.44 14.36
C PHE A 94 5.22 -9.91 15.68
N GLN A 95 4.52 -10.80 16.35
CA GLN A 95 5.03 -11.49 17.53
C GLN A 95 6.12 -12.50 17.18
N TYR A 96 6.03 -13.15 15.99
CA TYR A 96 6.94 -14.19 15.56
C TYR A 96 7.66 -13.83 14.26
N GLU A 97 8.99 -13.98 14.24
CA GLU A 97 9.83 -13.68 13.09
C GLU A 97 9.49 -14.55 11.85
N ASN A 98 9.19 -15.83 12.06
CA ASN A 98 8.83 -16.72 10.96
C ASN A 98 7.54 -16.27 10.26
N GLU A 99 6.59 -15.69 10.97
CA GLU A 99 5.38 -15.13 10.40
C GLU A 99 5.69 -13.86 9.60
N ALA A 100 6.58 -12.98 10.12
CA ALA A 100 7.03 -11.80 9.39
C ALA A 100 7.68 -12.18 8.04
N ARG A 101 8.54 -13.19 8.03
CA ARG A 101 9.18 -13.70 6.80
C ARG A 101 8.17 -14.29 5.81
N MET A 102 7.23 -15.10 6.30
CA MET A 102 6.16 -15.67 5.47
C MET A 102 5.29 -14.54 4.87
N VAL A 103 4.91 -13.57 5.67
CA VAL A 103 4.06 -12.46 5.22
C VAL A 103 4.78 -11.57 4.22
N MET A 104 6.09 -11.37 4.35
CA MET A 104 6.88 -10.63 3.36
C MET A 104 6.74 -11.24 1.95
N GLU A 105 6.83 -12.59 1.85
CA GLU A 105 6.64 -13.27 0.56
C GLU A 105 5.20 -13.18 0.04
N LEU A 106 4.22 -13.29 0.94
CA LEU A 106 2.81 -13.11 0.56
C LEU A 106 2.52 -11.69 0.11
N LEU A 107 3.14 -10.70 0.75
CA LEU A 107 3.00 -9.29 0.41
C LEU A 107 3.53 -8.99 -1.00
N ARG A 108 4.72 -9.51 -1.35
CA ARG A 108 5.26 -9.39 -2.72
C ARG A 108 4.30 -9.93 -3.77
N LYS A 109 3.78 -11.14 -3.55
CA LYS A 109 2.80 -11.76 -4.44
C LYS A 109 1.50 -10.95 -4.51
N ARG A 110 1.04 -10.43 -3.37
CA ARG A 110 -0.16 -9.61 -3.30
C ARG A 110 -0.01 -8.33 -4.10
N LEU A 111 1.06 -7.59 -3.89
CA LEU A 111 1.32 -6.33 -4.59
C LEU A 111 1.48 -6.55 -6.10
N SER A 112 2.27 -7.54 -6.50
CA SER A 112 2.45 -7.91 -7.91
C SER A 112 1.14 -8.22 -8.63
N LYS A 113 0.20 -8.91 -7.95
CA LYS A 113 -1.14 -9.18 -8.50
C LYS A 113 -1.90 -7.90 -8.90
N PHE A 114 -1.66 -6.82 -8.21
CA PHE A 114 -2.31 -5.53 -8.42
C PHE A 114 -1.39 -4.51 -9.13
N GLY A 115 -0.32 -4.97 -9.78
CA GLY A 115 0.59 -4.11 -10.51
C GLY A 115 1.43 -3.17 -9.65
N LEU A 116 1.60 -3.52 -8.36
CA LEU A 116 2.43 -2.78 -7.42
C LEU A 116 3.69 -3.57 -7.06
N GLU A 117 4.72 -2.84 -6.66
CA GLU A 117 6.00 -3.41 -6.23
C GLU A 117 6.41 -2.85 -4.87
N LEU A 118 7.13 -3.64 -4.10
CA LEU A 118 7.80 -3.17 -2.89
C LEU A 118 9.05 -2.37 -3.25
N ALA A 119 9.29 -1.28 -2.54
CA ALA A 119 10.58 -0.61 -2.55
C ALA A 119 11.59 -1.47 -1.75
N GLU A 120 12.27 -2.38 -2.43
CA GLU A 120 13.16 -3.38 -1.80
C GLU A 120 14.31 -2.72 -1.00
N ASP A 121 14.79 -1.56 -1.44
CA ASP A 121 15.81 -0.75 -0.76
C ASP A 121 15.32 -0.14 0.56
N LYS A 122 14.01 0.01 0.73
CA LYS A 122 13.36 0.59 1.92
C LYS A 122 12.65 -0.45 2.78
N THR A 123 12.43 -1.66 2.26
CA THR A 123 11.65 -2.70 2.94
C THR A 123 12.56 -3.72 3.60
N ARG A 124 12.46 -3.86 4.92
CA ARG A 124 13.28 -4.78 5.70
C ARG A 124 12.54 -5.34 6.91
N ILE A 125 12.97 -6.50 7.38
CA ILE A 125 12.51 -7.09 8.65
C ILE A 125 13.53 -6.73 9.72
N LEU A 126 13.03 -6.18 10.82
CA LEU A 126 13.83 -5.75 11.96
C LEU A 126 13.40 -6.51 13.23
N SER A 127 14.36 -6.84 14.09
CA SER A 127 14.07 -7.27 15.44
C SER A 127 13.90 -6.05 16.33
N PHE A 128 12.67 -5.80 16.81
CA PHE A 128 12.33 -4.60 17.55
C PHE A 128 11.47 -4.90 18.77
N GLY A 129 11.65 -4.10 19.84
CA GLY A 129 10.85 -4.17 21.06
C GLY A 129 11.67 -4.44 22.33
N LYS A 130 10.99 -4.50 23.45
CA LYS A 130 11.61 -4.58 24.81
C LYS A 130 12.62 -5.73 24.98
N TYR A 131 12.41 -6.83 24.29
CA TYR A 131 13.27 -8.02 24.41
C TYR A 131 14.23 -8.20 23.23
N ALA A 132 14.18 -7.29 22.25
CA ALA A 132 15.11 -7.32 21.14
C ALA A 132 16.50 -6.90 21.61
N ARG A 133 17.50 -7.75 21.33
CA ARG A 133 18.92 -7.44 21.62
C ARG A 133 19.58 -6.62 20.50
N SER A 134 18.82 -6.29 19.49
CA SER A 134 19.29 -5.53 18.34
C SER A 134 19.37 -4.04 18.64
N LYS A 135 20.36 -3.37 18.06
CA LYS A 135 20.48 -1.90 18.07
C LYS A 135 19.89 -1.26 16.81
N GLU A 136 19.04 -2.04 16.12
CA GLU A 136 18.43 -1.55 14.89
C GLU A 136 17.45 -0.42 15.17
N GLU A 137 17.40 0.50 14.23
CA GLU A 137 16.48 1.63 14.24
C GLU A 137 15.77 1.73 12.89
N PHE A 138 14.63 2.39 12.87
CA PHE A 138 13.91 2.69 11.62
C PHE A 138 13.21 4.03 11.73
N ASP A 139 13.07 4.67 10.58
CA ASP A 139 12.32 5.91 10.44
C ASP A 139 10.90 5.63 9.95
N PHE A 140 9.93 6.30 10.58
CA PHE A 140 8.55 6.27 10.15
C PHE A 140 7.88 7.61 10.43
N LEU A 141 7.29 8.22 9.42
CA LEU A 141 6.61 9.52 9.48
C LEU A 141 7.47 10.65 10.09
N GLY A 142 8.77 10.67 9.78
CA GLY A 142 9.69 11.68 10.29
C GLY A 142 10.18 11.45 11.73
N PHE A 143 9.84 10.31 12.32
CA PHE A 143 10.34 9.91 13.64
C PHE A 143 11.27 8.71 13.50
N THR A 144 12.39 8.75 14.24
CA THR A 144 13.30 7.61 14.35
C THR A 144 12.94 6.78 15.58
N PHE A 145 12.65 5.51 15.37
CA PHE A 145 12.36 4.52 16.41
C PHE A 145 13.60 3.65 16.66
N PHE A 146 14.00 3.52 17.92
CA PHE A 146 15.16 2.74 18.32
C PHE A 146 14.89 1.89 19.55
N ASN A 147 15.60 0.75 19.67
CA ASN A 147 15.54 -0.08 20.84
C ASN A 147 16.35 0.56 21.97
N ARG A 148 15.69 0.89 23.09
CA ARG A 148 16.38 1.36 24.28
C ARG A 148 16.89 0.15 25.06
N ASN A 149 18.22 0.02 25.19
CA ASN A 149 18.81 -0.92 26.13
C ASN A 149 18.46 -0.46 27.54
N SER A 150 17.74 -1.28 28.29
CA SER A 150 17.55 -1.12 29.74
C SER A 150 18.69 -1.77 30.48
#